data_c24b4842323dc5bf4dd575fe4e0d7800
#
_entry.id   c24b4842323dc5bf4dd575fe4e0d7800
#
_cell.length_a   1.000
_cell.length_b   1.000
_cell.length_c   1.000
_cell.angle_alpha   90.00
_cell.angle_beta   90.00
_cell.angle_gamma   90.00
#
_symmetry.space_group_name_H-M   'P 1'
#
loop_
_entity.id
_entity.type
_entity.pdbx_description
1 polymer ?
#
loop_
_entity_poly.entity_id
_entity_poly.type
_entity_poly.pdbx_seq_one_letter_code
_entity_poly.pdbx_strand_id
1 'polypeptide(L)'
;IMIIGEAPGANEDKQGEPFVGRGGKLLDDMLKMIGLDRSRLYITNSVKCRPPENRDPMNTEKDACKGYLQRQRALMQPKIIVCLGRVSAMEIIRPDFKISQEHGQFFEKDGCLMMALYHPAALLRDPRKKPETFEDLKRLQGNGTLFAHKTARKGLVIPAGHVPAQVPV
;
A
#
# COMPACT_ATOMS: atom_id res chain seq x y z
N ILE A 1 -9.55 -0.09 -1.51
CA ILE A 1 -8.11 -0.10 -1.85
C ILE A 1 -7.31 -0.36 -0.59
N MET A 2 -6.33 -1.26 -0.67
CA MET A 2 -5.37 -1.53 0.39
C MET A 2 -3.97 -1.10 -0.05
N ILE A 3 -3.29 -0.30 0.74
CA ILE A 3 -1.93 0.16 0.49
C ILE A 3 -0.98 -0.58 1.41
N ILE A 4 0.07 -1.20 0.85
CA ILE A 4 1.00 -2.03 1.60
C ILE A 4 2.43 -1.50 1.38
N GLY A 5 3.02 -0.98 2.45
CA GLY A 5 4.44 -0.61 2.47
C GLY A 5 5.32 -1.76 2.94
N GLU A 6 6.57 -1.45 3.24
CA GLU A 6 7.58 -2.42 3.67
C GLU A 6 7.53 -2.64 5.18
N ALA A 7 7.87 -1.66 5.97
CA ALA A 7 7.99 -1.71 7.43
C ALA A 7 7.81 -0.32 8.05
N PRO A 8 7.51 -0.23 9.36
CA PRO A 8 7.49 1.04 10.07
C PRO A 8 8.86 1.72 10.09
N GLY A 9 8.88 3.04 9.94
CA GLY A 9 10.04 3.88 10.23
C GLY A 9 10.03 4.37 11.68
N ALA A 10 10.96 5.25 12.04
CA ALA A 10 11.12 5.73 13.43
C ALA A 10 9.89 6.50 13.95
N ASN A 11 9.22 7.27 13.10
CA ASN A 11 8.02 8.02 13.52
C ASN A 11 6.82 7.10 13.65
N GLU A 12 6.68 6.13 12.74
CA GLU A 12 5.64 5.11 12.76
C GLU A 12 5.76 4.23 14.00
N ASP A 13 6.99 3.82 14.35
CA ASP A 13 7.30 3.02 15.53
C ASP A 13 6.91 3.73 16.84
N LYS A 14 7.12 5.06 16.90
CA LYS A 14 6.75 5.89 18.05
C LYS A 14 5.25 6.13 18.18
N GLN A 15 4.54 6.27 17.04
CA GLN A 15 3.12 6.66 17.02
C GLN A 15 2.17 5.48 16.88
N GLY A 16 2.68 4.30 16.49
CA GLY A 16 1.87 3.11 16.28
C GLY A 16 0.99 3.16 15.01
N GLU A 17 1.23 4.12 14.11
CA GLU A 17 0.46 4.31 12.88
C GLU A 17 1.36 4.22 11.64
N PRO A 18 0.91 3.61 10.53
CA PRO A 18 1.68 3.51 9.32
C PRO A 18 1.73 4.86 8.57
N PHE A 19 2.89 5.16 7.99
CA PHE A 19 3.07 6.33 7.12
C PHE A 19 2.72 7.68 7.77
N VAL A 20 3.26 7.97 8.94
CA VAL A 20 3.09 9.27 9.65
C VAL A 20 4.31 10.19 9.54
N GLY A 21 5.47 9.67 9.13
CA GLY A 21 6.69 10.43 8.91
C GLY A 21 6.67 11.22 7.58
N ARG A 22 7.84 11.71 7.16
CA ARG A 22 8.01 12.49 5.91
C ARG A 22 7.49 11.74 4.67
N GLY A 23 7.76 10.44 4.59
CA GLY A 23 7.23 9.59 3.51
C GLY A 23 5.71 9.49 3.54
N GLY A 24 5.12 9.43 4.72
CA GLY A 24 3.67 9.40 4.90
C GLY A 24 3.00 10.70 4.46
N LYS A 25 3.58 11.86 4.78
CA LYS A 25 3.08 13.16 4.30
C LYS A 25 3.09 13.25 2.77
N LEU A 26 4.17 12.78 2.15
CA LEU A 26 4.22 12.72 0.69
C LEU A 26 3.16 11.75 0.12
N LEU A 27 2.93 10.60 0.77
CA LEU A 27 1.85 9.68 0.37
C LEU A 27 0.49 10.36 0.43
N ASP A 28 0.20 11.12 1.49
CA ASP A 28 -1.05 11.87 1.62
C ASP A 28 -1.24 12.88 0.48
N ASP A 29 -0.18 13.61 0.13
CA ASP A 29 -0.23 14.55 -0.99
C ASP A 29 -0.46 13.83 -2.33
N MET A 30 0.21 12.70 -2.55
CA MET A 30 0.02 11.85 -3.73
C MET A 30 -1.42 11.34 -3.84
N LEU A 31 -2.00 10.88 -2.74
CA LEU A 31 -3.39 10.39 -2.70
C LEU A 31 -4.40 11.52 -2.99
N LYS A 32 -4.20 12.71 -2.41
CA LYS A 32 -5.04 13.89 -2.68
C LYS A 32 -5.07 14.26 -4.16
N MET A 33 -3.95 14.12 -4.88
CA MET A 33 -3.88 14.43 -6.32
C MET A 33 -4.84 13.58 -7.15
N ILE A 34 -5.21 12.39 -6.68
CA ILE A 34 -6.16 11.49 -7.35
C ILE A 34 -7.51 11.41 -6.63
N GLY A 35 -7.80 12.36 -5.75
CA GLY A 35 -9.08 12.46 -5.04
C GLY A 35 -9.29 11.37 -3.97
N LEU A 36 -8.22 10.81 -3.45
CA LEU A 36 -8.24 9.85 -2.35
C LEU A 36 -7.68 10.47 -1.06
N ASP A 37 -8.14 9.93 0.06
CA ASP A 37 -7.62 10.24 1.39
C ASP A 37 -7.57 8.97 2.26
N ARG A 38 -6.91 9.04 3.41
CA ARG A 38 -6.71 7.88 4.31
C ARG A 38 -8.00 7.27 4.81
N SER A 39 -9.07 8.05 4.99
CA SER A 39 -10.34 7.56 5.51
C SER A 39 -11.01 6.54 4.60
N ARG A 40 -10.65 6.53 3.33
CA ARG A 40 -11.18 5.65 2.28
C ARG A 40 -10.27 4.46 1.95
N LEU A 41 -9.16 4.33 2.65
CA LEU A 41 -8.10 3.37 2.35
C LEU A 41 -7.74 2.57 3.59
N TYR A 42 -7.26 1.36 3.39
CA TYR A 42 -6.57 0.62 4.43
C TYR A 42 -5.06 0.66 4.17
N ILE A 43 -4.31 1.30 5.05
CA ILE A 43 -2.86 1.49 4.89
C ILE A 43 -2.15 0.64 5.94
N THR A 44 -1.19 -0.17 5.51
CA THR A 44 -0.40 -1.04 6.39
C THR A 44 0.99 -1.30 5.81
N ASN A 45 1.79 -2.09 6.51
CA ASN A 45 3.09 -2.58 6.03
C ASN A 45 3.10 -4.12 6.00
N SER A 46 3.98 -4.71 5.21
CA SER A 46 4.19 -6.15 5.19
C SER A 46 4.82 -6.63 6.50
N VAL A 47 5.79 -5.91 7.03
CA VAL A 47 6.39 -6.15 8.36
C VAL A 47 5.79 -5.18 9.38
N LYS A 48 5.47 -5.68 10.58
CA LYS A 48 4.74 -4.89 11.60
C LYS A 48 5.65 -4.18 12.58
N CYS A 49 6.88 -4.63 12.73
CA CYS A 49 7.89 -4.03 13.61
C CYS A 49 8.96 -3.31 12.77
N ARG A 50 9.54 -2.26 13.34
CA ARG A 50 10.62 -1.51 12.69
C ARG A 50 11.91 -2.32 12.68
N PRO A 51 12.52 -2.61 11.51
CA PRO A 51 13.85 -3.21 11.47
C PRO A 51 14.91 -2.25 12.02
N PRO A 52 15.98 -2.77 12.64
CA PRO A 52 17.11 -1.94 13.12
C PRO A 52 17.62 -1.02 12.01
N GLU A 53 17.85 0.25 12.34
CA GLU A 53 18.37 1.28 11.44
C GLU A 53 17.58 1.46 10.12
N ASN A 54 16.32 1.03 10.09
CA ASN A 54 15.45 1.02 8.89
C ASN A 54 16.08 0.24 7.71
N ARG A 55 16.84 -0.82 7.98
CA ARG A 55 17.32 -1.73 6.92
C ARG A 55 16.15 -2.49 6.28
N ASP A 56 16.38 -3.10 5.12
CA ASP A 56 15.41 -4.02 4.53
C ASP A 56 15.11 -5.16 5.52
N PRO A 57 13.83 -5.59 5.66
CA PRO A 57 13.46 -6.70 6.52
C PRO A 57 14.09 -8.02 6.07
N MET A 58 14.57 -8.81 7.02
CA MET A 58 15.04 -10.18 6.77
C MET A 58 13.86 -11.10 6.46
N ASN A 59 14.12 -12.23 5.81
CA ASN A 59 13.07 -13.21 5.49
C ASN A 59 12.39 -13.75 6.76
N THR A 60 13.12 -13.99 7.84
CA THR A 60 12.57 -14.39 9.14
C THR A 60 11.60 -13.36 9.72
N GLU A 61 11.87 -12.07 9.56
CA GLU A 61 10.99 -10.99 10.02
C GLU A 61 9.73 -10.91 9.15
N LYS A 62 9.85 -11.09 7.84
CA LYS A 62 8.71 -11.17 6.91
C LYS A 62 7.83 -12.37 7.22
N ASP A 63 8.41 -13.53 7.43
CA ASP A 63 7.68 -14.79 7.75
C ASP A 63 6.91 -14.65 9.06
N ALA A 64 7.50 -14.05 10.09
CA ALA A 64 6.85 -13.79 11.37
C ALA A 64 5.62 -12.85 11.20
N CYS A 65 5.66 -11.91 10.27
CA CYS A 65 4.57 -10.96 10.02
C CYS A 65 3.54 -11.42 8.99
N LYS A 66 3.85 -12.44 8.20
CA LYS A 66 3.02 -12.91 7.07
C LYS A 66 1.58 -13.24 7.47
N GLY A 67 1.40 -13.92 8.60
CA GLY A 67 0.07 -14.29 9.11
C GLY A 67 -0.81 -13.09 9.44
N TYR A 68 -0.24 -12.00 9.96
CA TYR A 68 -0.97 -10.76 10.21
C TYR A 68 -1.45 -10.12 8.93
N LEU A 69 -0.59 -10.02 7.92
CA LEU A 69 -0.95 -9.43 6.62
C LEU A 69 -2.02 -10.26 5.91
N GLN A 70 -1.94 -11.59 5.98
CA GLN A 70 -2.95 -12.49 5.41
C GLN A 70 -4.32 -12.27 6.06
N ARG A 71 -4.39 -12.16 7.39
CA ARG A 71 -5.64 -11.87 8.13
C ARG A 71 -6.20 -10.50 7.74
N GLN A 72 -5.36 -9.47 7.66
CA GLN A 72 -5.78 -8.13 7.22
C GLN A 72 -6.37 -8.17 5.81
N ARG A 73 -5.74 -8.87 4.86
CA ARG A 73 -6.27 -9.04 3.50
C ARG A 73 -7.61 -9.80 3.49
N ALA A 74 -7.72 -10.85 4.28
CA ALA A 74 -8.96 -11.64 4.38
C ALA A 74 -10.13 -10.83 4.95
N LEU A 75 -9.89 -9.99 5.96
CA LEU A 75 -10.90 -9.12 6.56
C LEU A 75 -11.29 -7.97 5.62
N MET A 76 -10.31 -7.33 4.99
CA MET A 76 -10.54 -6.16 4.15
C MET A 76 -11.05 -6.50 2.74
N GLN A 77 -10.81 -7.70 2.26
CA GLN A 77 -11.18 -8.16 0.91
C GLN A 77 -10.94 -7.11 -0.18
N PRO A 78 -9.71 -6.57 -0.29
CA PRO A 78 -9.44 -5.44 -1.17
C PRO A 78 -9.62 -5.84 -2.63
N LYS A 79 -10.24 -4.97 -3.44
CA LYS A 79 -10.32 -5.13 -4.89
C LYS A 79 -9.05 -4.66 -5.59
N ILE A 80 -8.32 -3.72 -4.95
CA ILE A 80 -7.06 -3.20 -5.44
C ILE A 80 -6.06 -3.20 -4.29
N ILE A 81 -4.86 -3.70 -4.54
CA ILE A 81 -3.71 -3.59 -3.64
C ILE A 81 -2.64 -2.74 -4.32
N VAL A 82 -2.15 -1.74 -3.62
CA VAL A 82 -1.04 -0.89 -4.05
C VAL A 82 0.17 -1.18 -3.17
N CYS A 83 1.21 -1.74 -3.76
CA CYS A 83 2.48 -2.00 -3.10
C CYS A 83 3.39 -0.76 -3.18
N LEU A 84 3.86 -0.26 -2.07
CA LEU A 84 4.81 0.86 -2.04
C LEU A 84 6.24 0.35 -1.91
N GLY A 85 6.96 0.41 -3.03
CA GLY A 85 8.35 0.03 -3.13
C GLY A 85 8.60 -1.43 -3.52
N ARG A 86 9.89 -1.73 -3.71
CA ARG A 86 10.38 -3.02 -4.20
C ARG A 86 10.04 -4.17 -3.26
N VAL A 87 10.29 -4.00 -1.97
CA VAL A 87 10.15 -5.10 -1.00
C VAL A 87 8.71 -5.59 -0.90
N SER A 88 7.75 -4.66 -0.73
CA SER A 88 6.33 -5.02 -0.68
C SER A 88 5.85 -5.62 -2.02
N ALA A 89 6.31 -5.11 -3.15
CA ALA A 89 5.96 -5.65 -4.48
C ALA A 89 6.48 -7.08 -4.68
N MET A 90 7.71 -7.36 -4.27
CA MET A 90 8.30 -8.70 -4.34
C MET A 90 7.58 -9.71 -3.44
N GLU A 91 7.08 -9.27 -2.31
CA GLU A 91 6.35 -10.13 -1.37
C GLU A 91 4.90 -10.40 -1.83
N ILE A 92 4.21 -9.39 -2.36
CA ILE A 92 2.77 -9.45 -2.64
C ILE A 92 2.48 -9.87 -4.07
N ILE A 93 3.20 -9.32 -5.06
CA ILE A 93 2.96 -9.59 -6.49
C ILE A 93 3.74 -10.83 -6.90
N ARG A 94 5.08 -10.77 -6.89
CA ARG A 94 5.97 -11.90 -7.20
C ARG A 94 7.42 -11.64 -6.79
N PRO A 95 8.21 -12.67 -6.44
CA PRO A 95 9.56 -12.52 -5.88
C PRO A 95 10.59 -11.85 -6.80
N ASP A 96 10.43 -11.94 -8.12
CA ASP A 96 11.34 -11.38 -9.13
C ASP A 96 10.89 -9.99 -9.65
N PHE A 97 9.97 -9.32 -8.96
CA PHE A 97 9.41 -8.04 -9.37
C PHE A 97 10.48 -6.94 -9.45
N LYS A 98 10.52 -6.24 -10.61
CA LYS A 98 11.48 -5.17 -10.90
C LYS A 98 10.78 -3.81 -10.89
N ILE A 99 10.81 -3.14 -9.75
CA ILE A 99 10.11 -1.86 -9.57
C ILE A 99 10.47 -0.79 -10.62
N SER A 100 11.72 -0.76 -11.08
CA SER A 100 12.17 0.21 -12.09
C SER A 100 11.59 -0.02 -13.50
N GLN A 101 11.01 -1.18 -13.76
CA GLN A 101 10.48 -1.56 -15.06
C GLN A 101 8.96 -1.78 -15.04
N GLU A 102 8.42 -2.13 -13.87
CA GLU A 102 7.06 -2.67 -13.76
C GLU A 102 6.15 -1.82 -12.85
N HIS A 103 6.67 -0.71 -12.30
CA HIS A 103 5.82 0.22 -11.57
C HIS A 103 4.65 0.72 -12.44
N GLY A 104 3.54 1.02 -11.83
CA GLY A 104 2.36 1.53 -12.53
C GLY A 104 1.62 0.53 -13.43
N GLN A 105 2.10 -0.71 -13.54
CA GLN A 105 1.39 -1.78 -14.25
C GLN A 105 0.45 -2.52 -13.30
N PHE A 106 -0.70 -2.96 -13.84
CA PHE A 106 -1.65 -3.78 -13.10
C PHE A 106 -1.40 -5.26 -13.34
N PHE A 107 -1.45 -6.02 -12.26
CA PHE A 107 -1.37 -7.47 -12.22
C PHE A 107 -2.62 -8.00 -11.56
N GLU A 108 -3.27 -9.00 -12.14
CA GLU A 108 -4.43 -9.65 -11.56
C GLU A 108 -4.01 -10.97 -10.91
N LYS A 109 -4.38 -11.15 -9.64
CA LYS A 109 -4.15 -12.38 -8.89
C LYS A 109 -5.26 -12.56 -7.87
N ASP A 110 -5.84 -13.76 -7.84
CA ASP A 110 -6.88 -14.14 -6.87
C ASP A 110 -8.09 -13.17 -6.87
N GLY A 111 -8.47 -12.66 -8.04
CA GLY A 111 -9.57 -11.70 -8.20
C GLY A 111 -9.29 -10.30 -7.63
N CYS A 112 -8.04 -10.00 -7.34
CA CYS A 112 -7.56 -8.71 -6.86
C CYS A 112 -6.60 -8.10 -7.88
N LEU A 113 -6.77 -6.81 -8.19
CA LEU A 113 -5.80 -6.05 -8.97
C LEU A 113 -4.67 -5.57 -8.07
N MET A 114 -3.45 -5.73 -8.53
CA MET A 114 -2.25 -5.32 -7.80
C MET A 114 -1.42 -4.38 -8.65
N MET A 115 -0.88 -3.34 -8.04
CA MET A 115 0.03 -2.39 -8.67
C MET A 115 1.16 -2.07 -7.71
N ALA A 116 2.35 -1.81 -8.23
CA ALA A 116 3.44 -1.26 -7.42
C ALA A 116 3.73 0.19 -7.83
N LEU A 117 4.02 1.02 -6.83
CA LEU A 117 4.51 2.38 -6.97
C LEU A 117 5.88 2.51 -6.30
N TYR A 118 6.66 3.51 -6.67
CA TYR A 118 7.85 3.84 -5.90
C TYR A 118 7.48 4.19 -4.46
N HIS A 119 8.30 3.72 -3.52
CA HIS A 119 8.11 4.07 -2.11
C HIS A 119 8.28 5.58 -1.91
N PRO A 120 7.41 6.26 -1.12
CA PRO A 120 7.53 7.70 -0.90
C PRO A 120 8.90 8.15 -0.41
N ALA A 121 9.57 7.36 0.44
CA ALA A 121 10.94 7.66 0.86
C ALA A 121 11.96 7.63 -0.30
N ALA A 122 11.74 6.79 -1.32
CA ALA A 122 12.58 6.79 -2.52
C ALA A 122 12.36 8.04 -3.36
N LEU A 123 11.12 8.54 -3.44
CA LEU A 123 10.78 9.79 -4.13
C LEU A 123 11.33 11.04 -3.41
N LEU A 124 11.50 10.98 -2.09
CA LEU A 124 12.16 12.03 -1.32
C LEU A 124 13.67 12.05 -1.58
N ARG A 125 14.29 10.88 -1.78
CA ARG A 125 15.73 10.77 -2.10
C ARG A 125 16.02 11.11 -3.56
N ASP A 126 15.15 10.69 -4.48
CA ASP A 126 15.28 10.96 -5.92
C ASP A 126 13.96 11.54 -6.48
N PRO A 127 13.79 12.88 -6.42
CA PRO A 127 12.58 13.55 -6.90
C PRO A 127 12.33 13.41 -8.40
N ARG A 128 13.32 13.01 -9.20
CA ARG A 128 13.19 12.81 -10.66
C ARG A 128 12.19 11.70 -11.01
N LYS A 129 11.90 10.81 -10.06
CA LYS A 129 10.90 9.73 -10.21
C LYS A 129 9.46 10.16 -9.93
N LYS A 130 9.23 11.39 -9.48
CA LYS A 130 7.88 11.90 -9.19
C LYS A 130 6.99 11.99 -10.43
N PRO A 131 7.44 12.48 -11.60
CA PRO A 131 6.59 12.56 -12.79
C PRO A 131 6.03 11.20 -13.22
N GLU A 132 6.87 10.17 -13.30
CA GLU A 132 6.42 8.82 -13.67
C GLU A 132 5.47 8.22 -12.63
N THR A 133 5.73 8.44 -11.34
CA THR A 133 4.83 8.02 -10.26
C THR A 133 3.47 8.73 -10.33
N PHE A 134 3.44 9.98 -10.77
CA PHE A 134 2.21 10.71 -10.99
C PHE A 134 1.36 10.10 -12.11
N GLU A 135 1.99 9.69 -13.20
CA GLU A 135 1.28 8.97 -14.28
C GLU A 135 0.72 7.62 -13.79
N ASP A 136 1.46 6.92 -12.94
CA ASP A 136 0.97 5.68 -12.30
C ASP A 136 -0.26 5.93 -11.41
N LEU A 137 -0.26 7.02 -10.65
CA LEU A 137 -1.40 7.42 -9.83
C LEU A 137 -2.65 7.73 -10.67
N LYS A 138 -2.50 8.36 -11.83
CA LYS A 138 -3.61 8.56 -12.77
C LYS A 138 -4.19 7.24 -13.27
N ARG A 139 -3.33 6.24 -13.55
CA ARG A 139 -3.77 4.88 -13.91
C ARG A 139 -4.56 4.24 -12.78
N LEU A 140 -4.08 4.41 -11.54
CA LEU A 140 -4.78 3.92 -10.35
C LEU A 140 -6.16 4.58 -10.22
N GLN A 141 -6.27 5.88 -10.43
CA GLN A 141 -7.52 6.64 -10.39
C GLN A 141 -8.52 6.10 -11.43
N GLY A 142 -8.10 5.92 -12.68
CA GLY A 142 -8.95 5.41 -13.76
C GLY A 142 -9.52 4.03 -13.46
N ASN A 143 -8.71 3.10 -12.95
CA ASN A 143 -9.17 1.77 -12.58
C ASN A 143 -10.01 1.77 -11.29
N GLY A 144 -9.68 2.62 -10.32
CA GLY A 144 -10.47 2.79 -9.11
C GLY A 144 -11.92 3.22 -9.41
N THR A 145 -12.10 4.13 -10.36
CA THR A 145 -13.41 4.57 -10.83
C THR A 145 -14.18 3.44 -11.50
N LEU A 146 -13.55 2.64 -12.35
CA LEU A 146 -14.18 1.48 -13.01
C LEU A 146 -14.68 0.44 -12.01
N PHE A 147 -13.95 0.18 -10.92
CA PHE A 147 -14.37 -0.75 -9.88
C PHE A 147 -15.52 -0.20 -9.04
N ALA A 148 -15.53 1.09 -8.73
CA ALA A 148 -16.64 1.73 -8.01
C ALA A 148 -17.96 1.59 -8.81
N HIS A 149 -17.92 1.79 -10.11
CA HIS A 149 -19.11 1.62 -10.98
C HIS A 149 -19.60 0.17 -11.08
N LYS A 150 -18.69 -0.81 -11.12
CA LYS A 150 -19.08 -2.24 -11.13
C LYS A 150 -19.70 -2.69 -9.80
N THR A 151 -19.27 -2.13 -8.68
CA THR A 151 -19.78 -2.46 -7.35
C THR A 151 -21.15 -1.81 -7.10
N ALA A 152 -21.35 -0.59 -7.58
CA ALA A 152 -22.64 0.11 -7.49
C ALA A 152 -23.76 -0.63 -8.24
N ARG A 153 -23.45 -1.31 -9.35
CA ARG A 153 -24.43 -2.13 -10.10
C ARG A 153 -24.84 -3.44 -9.39
N LYS A 154 -24.12 -3.86 -8.33
CA LYS A 154 -24.41 -5.10 -7.57
C LYS A 154 -25.02 -4.84 -6.18
N GLY A 155 -25.46 -3.62 -5.87
CA GLY A 155 -26.23 -3.32 -4.67
C GLY A 155 -25.55 -3.61 -3.34
N LEU A 156 -24.22 -3.65 -3.29
CA LEU A 156 -23.50 -3.82 -2.03
C LEU A 156 -23.24 -2.44 -1.40
N VAL A 157 -24.17 -2.00 -0.57
CA VAL A 157 -23.95 -0.87 0.36
C VAL A 157 -22.96 -1.35 1.42
N ILE A 158 -21.75 -0.84 1.39
CA ILE A 158 -20.82 -0.98 2.53
C ILE A 158 -21.26 0.05 3.58
N PRO A 159 -21.71 -0.34 4.79
CA PRO A 159 -22.04 0.62 5.83
C PRO A 159 -20.79 1.43 6.17
N ALA A 160 -20.93 2.74 6.19
CA ALA A 160 -19.93 3.63 6.76
C ALA A 160 -19.89 3.36 8.29
N GLY A 161 -18.76 2.91 8.78
CA GLY A 161 -18.54 2.85 10.22
C GLY A 161 -17.95 1.55 10.73
N HIS A 162 -16.82 1.72 11.31
CA HIS A 162 -15.97 0.83 12.10
C HIS A 162 -14.77 0.25 11.34
N VAL A 163 -13.72 1.06 11.33
CA VAL A 163 -12.36 0.55 11.22
C VAL A 163 -12.03 -0.07 12.57
N PRO A 164 -11.81 -1.39 12.67
CA PRO A 164 -11.34 -1.95 13.94
C PRO A 164 -9.97 -1.34 14.22
N ALA A 165 -9.81 -0.82 15.43
CA ALA A 165 -8.55 -0.37 15.96
C ALA A 165 -7.48 -1.43 15.71
N GLN A 166 -6.27 -0.98 15.43
CA GLN A 166 -5.10 -1.83 15.26
C GLN A 166 -5.05 -2.85 16.41
N VAL A 167 -4.94 -4.12 16.08
CA VAL A 167 -4.74 -5.18 17.06
C VAL A 167 -3.44 -4.85 17.79
N PRO A 168 -3.44 -4.62 19.11
CA PRO A 168 -2.21 -4.42 19.86
C PRO A 168 -1.34 -5.68 19.74
N VAL A 169 -0.05 -5.47 19.64
CA VAL A 169 1.00 -6.49 19.65
C VAL A 169 1.08 -7.13 21.02
#